data_1ff58c7d290b3e1a63c4186de29a09d4
#
_entry.id   1ff58c7d290b3e1a63c4186de29a09d4
#
_cell.length_a   1.000
_cell.length_b   1.000
_cell.length_c   1.000
_cell.angle_alpha   90.00
_cell.angle_beta   90.00
_cell.angle_gamma   90.00
#
_symmetry.space_group_name_H-M   'P 1'
#
loop_
_entity.id
_entity.type
_entity.pdbx_description
1 polymer ?
#
loop_
_entity_poly.entity_id
_entity_poly.type
_entity_poly.pdbx_seq_one_letter_code
_entity_poly.pdbx_strand_id
1 'polypeptide(L)'
;GLNVSLPVFDGFTRVNRLQFRKLNKQIGGLTEQIEENRIAFEVMDAFYRLCFDKKMYELAVEQRKLSERYHEQMLEYVDLGMRSPSDLQEVKARLQSDIYQETVKANGCRLSLLALKELLNMRDTDTLAISPGGEGELPVLPVLESNEIYAASETSLPEFRAMELREKASRKSLAIASGAF
;
A
#
# COMPACT_ATOMS: atom_id res chain seq x y z
N GLY A 1 33.91 -45.60 -31.65
CA GLY A 1 33.14 -46.51 -30.79
C GLY A 1 31.99 -45.72 -30.13
N LEU A 2 30.73 -46.15 -30.32
CA LEU A 2 29.55 -45.59 -29.62
C LEU A 2 29.56 -46.19 -28.20
N ASN A 3 29.70 -45.33 -27.19
CA ASN A 3 29.63 -45.74 -25.78
C ASN A 3 28.24 -45.38 -25.24
N VAL A 4 27.37 -46.36 -25.00
CA VAL A 4 26.02 -46.17 -24.47
C VAL A 4 26.06 -46.63 -23.00
N SER A 5 25.99 -45.68 -22.08
CA SER A 5 25.87 -45.93 -20.63
C SER A 5 24.40 -45.81 -20.21
N LEU A 6 23.82 -46.90 -19.73
CA LEU A 6 22.45 -46.95 -19.20
C LEU A 6 22.52 -47.17 -17.67
N PRO A 7 22.19 -46.16 -16.83
CA PRO A 7 22.15 -46.38 -15.39
C PRO A 7 20.98 -47.30 -15.04
N VAL A 8 21.27 -48.45 -14.41
CA VAL A 8 20.27 -49.45 -14.00
C VAL A 8 19.51 -49.00 -12.75
N PHE A 9 20.17 -48.22 -11.89
CA PHE A 9 19.60 -47.68 -10.67
C PHE A 9 20.24 -46.31 -10.36
N ASP A 10 19.41 -45.30 -10.08
CA ASP A 10 19.85 -43.94 -9.83
C ASP A 10 19.49 -43.41 -8.41
N GLY A 11 19.33 -44.35 -7.42
CA GLY A 11 19.01 -43.97 -6.05
C GLY A 11 17.69 -43.19 -5.92
N PHE A 12 16.69 -43.42 -6.80
CA PHE A 12 15.45 -42.68 -6.89
C PHE A 12 15.61 -41.17 -7.21
N THR A 13 16.78 -40.75 -7.67
CA THR A 13 17.08 -39.33 -8.00
C THR A 13 16.09 -38.79 -9.01
N ARG A 14 15.69 -39.52 -10.04
CA ARG A 14 14.72 -39.09 -11.05
C ARG A 14 13.33 -38.86 -10.46
N VAL A 15 12.87 -39.75 -9.58
CA VAL A 15 11.56 -39.65 -8.92
C VAL A 15 11.55 -38.45 -7.97
N ASN A 16 12.58 -38.28 -7.15
CA ASN A 16 12.71 -37.15 -6.24
C ASN A 16 12.83 -35.82 -7.01
N ARG A 17 13.55 -35.81 -8.13
CA ARG A 17 13.64 -34.63 -9.02
C ARG A 17 12.29 -34.25 -9.63
N LEU A 18 11.48 -35.22 -10.06
CA LEU A 18 10.12 -34.96 -10.55
C LEU A 18 9.23 -34.39 -9.45
N GLN A 19 9.28 -34.97 -8.24
CA GLN A 19 8.52 -34.46 -7.09
C GLN A 19 8.97 -33.05 -6.69
N PHE A 20 10.27 -32.79 -6.66
CA PHE A 20 10.83 -31.46 -6.42
C PHE A 20 10.32 -30.41 -7.42
N ARG A 21 10.31 -30.75 -8.72
CA ARG A 21 9.77 -29.85 -9.76
C ARG A 21 8.26 -29.61 -9.60
N LYS A 22 7.48 -30.63 -9.22
CA LYS A 22 6.05 -30.48 -8.94
C LYS A 22 5.80 -29.53 -7.75
N LEU A 23 6.58 -29.68 -6.67
CA LEU A 23 6.51 -28.78 -5.52
C LEU A 23 6.86 -27.35 -5.91
N ASN A 24 7.94 -27.15 -6.67
CA ASN A 24 8.31 -25.81 -7.14
C ASN A 24 7.25 -25.16 -8.04
N LYS A 25 6.54 -25.93 -8.86
CA LYS A 25 5.41 -25.43 -9.63
C LYS A 25 4.27 -24.94 -8.72
N GLN A 26 3.94 -25.69 -7.67
CA GLN A 26 2.94 -25.28 -6.69
C GLN A 26 3.37 -24.03 -5.91
N ILE A 27 4.65 -23.97 -5.50
CA ILE A 27 5.23 -22.79 -4.86
C ILE A 27 5.12 -21.55 -5.79
N GLY A 28 5.39 -21.74 -7.09
CA GLY A 28 5.25 -20.68 -8.09
C GLY A 28 3.84 -20.09 -8.13
N GLY A 29 2.81 -20.93 -8.16
CA GLY A 29 1.40 -20.46 -8.13
C GLY A 29 1.02 -19.76 -6.82
N LEU A 30 1.56 -20.21 -5.68
CA LEU A 30 1.35 -19.50 -4.40
C LEU A 30 2.11 -18.18 -4.35
N THR A 31 3.31 -18.11 -4.95
CA THR A 31 4.07 -16.86 -5.04
C THR A 31 3.33 -15.82 -5.87
N GLU A 32 2.66 -16.23 -6.96
CA GLU A 32 1.80 -15.36 -7.75
C GLU A 32 0.66 -14.78 -6.90
N GLN A 33 -0.05 -15.62 -6.14
CA GLN A 33 -1.11 -15.16 -5.21
C GLN A 33 -0.59 -14.20 -4.13
N ILE A 34 0.60 -14.45 -3.58
CA ILE A 34 1.25 -13.57 -2.61
C ILE A 34 1.51 -12.19 -3.24
N GLU A 35 2.03 -12.16 -4.47
CA GLU A 35 2.28 -10.90 -5.18
C GLU A 35 0.98 -10.16 -5.55
N GLU A 36 -0.05 -10.88 -5.97
CA GLU A 36 -1.38 -10.30 -6.22
C GLU A 36 -1.94 -9.64 -4.95
N ASN A 37 -1.89 -10.33 -3.82
CA ASN A 37 -2.33 -9.79 -2.54
C ASN A 37 -1.51 -8.56 -2.14
N ARG A 38 -0.17 -8.59 -2.30
CA ARG A 38 0.71 -7.46 -2.00
C ARG A 38 0.33 -6.23 -2.82
N ILE A 39 0.16 -6.40 -4.13
CA ILE A 39 -0.24 -5.29 -5.02
C ILE A 39 -1.61 -4.75 -4.64
N ALA A 40 -2.57 -5.63 -4.32
CA ALA A 40 -3.90 -5.20 -3.89
C ALA A 40 -3.85 -4.35 -2.62
N PHE A 41 -3.05 -4.72 -1.62
CA PHE A 41 -2.84 -3.94 -0.40
C PHE A 41 -2.14 -2.61 -0.68
N GLU A 42 -1.11 -2.59 -1.53
CA GLU A 42 -0.41 -1.35 -1.90
C GLU A 42 -1.34 -0.36 -2.61
N VAL A 43 -2.17 -0.84 -3.54
CA VAL A 43 -3.18 0.00 -4.22
C VAL A 43 -4.22 0.52 -3.23
N MET A 44 -4.69 -0.33 -2.32
CA MET A 44 -5.64 0.08 -1.28
C MET A 44 -5.05 1.15 -0.36
N ASP A 45 -3.82 0.98 0.11
CA ASP A 45 -3.11 1.96 0.95
C ASP A 45 -2.95 3.29 0.21
N ALA A 46 -2.46 3.26 -1.02
CA ALA A 46 -2.30 4.45 -1.85
C ALA A 46 -3.63 5.17 -2.13
N PHE A 47 -4.73 4.40 -2.33
CA PHE A 47 -6.07 4.96 -2.50
C PHE A 47 -6.56 5.69 -1.25
N TYR A 48 -6.47 5.06 -0.08
CA TYR A 48 -6.90 5.70 1.18
C TYR A 48 -6.02 6.89 1.54
N ARG A 49 -4.72 6.82 1.27
CA ARG A 49 -3.81 7.95 1.43
C ARG A 49 -4.22 9.13 0.57
N LEU A 50 -4.55 8.90 -0.70
CA LEU A 50 -5.05 9.95 -1.59
C LEU A 50 -6.37 10.55 -1.10
N CYS A 51 -7.31 9.71 -0.62
CA CYS A 51 -8.55 10.20 -0.02
C CYS A 51 -8.29 11.09 1.20
N PHE A 52 -7.36 10.69 2.07
CA PHE A 52 -6.94 11.47 3.23
C PHE A 52 -6.31 12.80 2.81
N ASP A 53 -5.34 12.78 1.90
CA ASP A 53 -4.65 13.99 1.45
C ASP A 53 -5.61 14.98 0.74
N LYS A 54 -6.60 14.46 0.00
CA LYS A 54 -7.66 15.25 -0.59
C LYS A 54 -8.51 15.97 0.48
N LYS A 55 -8.90 15.25 1.54
CA LYS A 55 -9.64 15.84 2.66
C LYS A 55 -8.81 16.86 3.41
N MET A 56 -7.53 16.62 3.60
CA MET A 56 -6.61 17.59 4.23
C MET A 56 -6.42 18.84 3.37
N TYR A 57 -6.41 18.70 2.05
CA TYR A 57 -6.39 19.85 1.15
C TYR A 57 -7.69 20.66 1.22
N GLU A 58 -8.86 19.99 1.16
CA GLU A 58 -10.17 20.64 1.31
C GLU A 58 -10.24 21.45 2.63
N LEU A 59 -9.78 20.86 3.73
CA LEU A 59 -9.72 21.52 5.04
C LEU A 59 -8.79 22.74 5.02
N ALA A 60 -7.63 22.66 4.38
CA ALA A 60 -6.69 23.78 4.26
C ALA A 60 -7.27 24.93 3.44
N VAL A 61 -8.03 24.63 2.37
CA VAL A 61 -8.77 25.64 1.60
C VAL A 61 -9.81 26.36 2.46
N GLU A 62 -10.58 25.63 3.26
CA GLU A 62 -11.57 26.24 4.16
C GLU A 62 -10.90 27.10 5.25
N GLN A 63 -9.79 26.64 5.80
CA GLN A 63 -9.00 27.40 6.78
C GLN A 63 -8.48 28.71 6.18
N ARG A 64 -7.92 28.67 4.98
CA ARG A 64 -7.45 29.88 4.27
C ARG A 64 -8.61 30.86 4.03
N LYS A 65 -9.76 30.40 3.55
CA LYS A 65 -10.94 31.22 3.35
C LYS A 65 -11.41 31.87 4.65
N LEU A 66 -11.33 31.17 5.78
CA LEU A 66 -11.67 31.73 7.09
C LEU A 66 -10.69 32.83 7.49
N SER A 67 -9.39 32.59 7.30
CA SER A 67 -8.34 33.59 7.59
C SER A 67 -8.41 34.82 6.67
N GLU A 68 -8.82 34.66 5.40
CA GLU A 68 -9.09 35.78 4.50
C GLU A 68 -10.21 36.68 5.03
N ARG A 69 -11.36 36.08 5.38
CA ARG A 69 -12.49 36.84 5.96
C ARG A 69 -12.11 37.55 7.25
N TYR A 70 -11.31 36.88 8.11
CA TYR A 70 -10.85 37.51 9.34
C TYR A 70 -9.86 38.65 9.08
N HIS A 71 -9.01 38.53 8.08
CA HIS A 71 -8.12 39.60 7.66
C HIS A 71 -8.90 40.82 7.10
N GLU A 72 -9.92 40.62 6.27
CA GLU A 72 -10.79 41.68 5.76
C GLU A 72 -11.52 42.40 6.91
N GLN A 73 -12.08 41.68 7.85
CA GLN A 73 -12.72 42.25 9.04
C GLN A 73 -11.74 43.04 9.91
N MET A 74 -10.50 42.56 10.06
CA MET A 74 -9.48 43.27 10.82
C MET A 74 -9.05 44.59 10.15
N LEU A 75 -8.99 44.60 8.80
CA LEU A 75 -8.76 45.83 8.04
C LEU A 75 -9.82 46.91 8.37
N GLU A 76 -11.11 46.55 8.32
CA GLU A 76 -12.20 47.46 8.65
C GLU A 76 -12.09 47.99 10.10
N TYR A 77 -11.74 47.11 11.07
CA TYR A 77 -11.58 47.52 12.47
C TYR A 77 -10.40 48.47 12.70
N VAL A 78 -9.31 48.31 11.96
CA VAL A 78 -8.17 49.22 12.03
C VAL A 78 -8.51 50.58 11.40
N ASP A 79 -9.21 50.57 10.27
CA ASP A 79 -9.65 51.79 9.58
C ASP A 79 -10.65 52.61 10.45
N LEU A 80 -11.48 51.94 11.23
CA LEU A 80 -12.38 52.56 12.20
C LEU A 80 -11.69 52.97 13.53
N GLY A 81 -10.39 52.72 13.67
CA GLY A 81 -9.63 53.00 14.90
C GLY A 81 -9.96 52.07 16.08
N MET A 82 -10.65 50.94 15.82
CA MET A 82 -11.07 49.98 16.87
C MET A 82 -9.99 48.95 17.22
N ARG A 83 -8.99 48.78 16.34
CA ARG A 83 -7.87 47.85 16.52
C ARG A 83 -6.55 48.52 16.10
N SER A 84 -5.44 47.92 16.57
CA SER A 84 -4.12 48.46 16.27
C SER A 84 -3.60 47.95 14.92
N PRO A 85 -2.75 48.72 14.21
CA PRO A 85 -2.06 48.26 13.02
C PRO A 85 -1.20 47.01 13.28
N SER A 86 -0.73 46.81 14.51
CA SER A 86 0.02 45.60 14.91
C SER A 86 -0.83 44.34 14.86
N ASP A 87 -2.10 44.45 15.32
CA ASP A 87 -3.04 43.29 15.27
C ASP A 87 -3.31 42.89 13.82
N LEU A 88 -3.40 43.88 12.90
CA LEU A 88 -3.54 43.57 11.46
C LEU A 88 -2.34 42.83 10.90
N GLN A 89 -1.10 43.17 11.31
CA GLN A 89 0.10 42.47 10.84
C GLN A 89 0.14 41.04 11.32
N GLU A 90 -0.31 40.75 12.56
CA GLU A 90 -0.41 39.41 13.08
C GLU A 90 -1.41 38.57 12.27
N VAL A 91 -2.61 39.09 12.01
CA VAL A 91 -3.63 38.41 11.20
C VAL A 91 -3.16 38.17 9.78
N LYS A 92 -2.44 39.15 9.19
CA LYS A 92 -1.84 39.02 7.86
C LYS A 92 -0.78 37.89 7.84
N ALA A 93 0.07 37.83 8.86
CA ALA A 93 1.06 36.76 8.97
C ALA A 93 0.39 35.37 9.06
N ARG A 94 -0.72 35.24 9.81
CA ARG A 94 -1.52 34.04 9.89
C ARG A 94 -2.09 33.63 8.53
N LEU A 95 -2.69 34.59 7.80
CA LEU A 95 -3.22 34.35 6.46
C LEU A 95 -2.12 33.83 5.51
N GLN A 96 -0.92 34.42 5.53
CA GLN A 96 0.19 33.96 4.71
C GLN A 96 0.63 32.53 5.07
N SER A 97 0.59 32.18 6.36
CA SER A 97 0.84 30.81 6.83
C SER A 97 -0.20 29.82 6.29
N ASP A 98 -1.49 30.20 6.31
CA ASP A 98 -2.58 29.33 5.83
C ASP A 98 -2.53 29.16 4.29
N ILE A 99 -2.16 30.20 3.53
CA ILE A 99 -1.89 30.11 2.08
C ILE A 99 -0.75 29.14 1.79
N TYR A 100 0.32 29.21 2.58
CA TYR A 100 1.43 28.28 2.46
C TYR A 100 1.00 26.84 2.75
N GLN A 101 0.22 26.63 3.82
CA GLN A 101 -0.30 25.29 4.18
C GLN A 101 -1.22 24.72 3.09
N GLU A 102 -2.09 25.52 2.50
CA GLU A 102 -2.91 25.10 1.35
C GLU A 102 -2.02 24.61 0.20
N THR A 103 -0.98 25.37 -0.15
CA THR A 103 -0.04 24.98 -1.21
C THR A 103 0.67 23.64 -0.91
N VAL A 104 1.10 23.46 0.34
CA VAL A 104 1.75 22.20 0.79
C VAL A 104 0.78 21.02 0.66
N LYS A 105 -0.49 21.20 1.12
CA LYS A 105 -1.51 20.15 1.04
C LYS A 105 -1.93 19.85 -0.40
N ALA A 106 -2.03 20.86 -1.27
CA ALA A 106 -2.29 20.69 -2.70
C ALA A 106 -1.19 19.84 -3.37
N ASN A 107 0.07 20.13 -3.06
CA ASN A 107 1.20 19.35 -3.58
C ASN A 107 1.19 17.92 -3.03
N GLY A 108 0.89 17.72 -1.73
CA GLY A 108 0.73 16.39 -1.15
C GLY A 108 -0.33 15.57 -1.87
N CYS A 109 -1.51 16.15 -2.10
CA CYS A 109 -2.60 15.51 -2.84
C CYS A 109 -2.18 15.12 -4.27
N ARG A 110 -1.43 15.99 -4.97
CA ARG A 110 -0.91 15.68 -6.31
C ARG A 110 0.08 14.52 -6.29
N LEU A 111 0.99 14.48 -5.31
CA LEU A 111 1.95 13.39 -5.18
C LEU A 111 1.28 12.04 -4.87
N SER A 112 0.29 12.02 -3.98
CA SER A 112 -0.48 10.81 -3.67
C SER A 112 -1.28 10.32 -4.89
N LEU A 113 -1.80 11.23 -5.73
CA LEU A 113 -2.46 10.88 -6.98
C LEU A 113 -1.47 10.25 -7.98
N LEU A 114 -0.28 10.81 -8.12
CA LEU A 114 0.76 10.26 -8.99
C LEU A 114 1.20 8.87 -8.52
N ALA A 115 1.42 8.68 -7.22
CA ALA A 115 1.77 7.39 -6.64
C ALA A 115 0.71 6.31 -6.92
N LEU A 116 -0.58 6.64 -6.79
CA LEU A 116 -1.66 5.72 -7.12
C LEU A 116 -1.69 5.40 -8.63
N LYS A 117 -1.50 6.40 -9.50
CA LYS A 117 -1.43 6.17 -10.95
C LYS A 117 -0.26 5.27 -11.34
N GLU A 118 0.89 5.44 -10.70
CA GLU A 118 2.08 4.59 -10.92
C GLU A 118 1.79 3.13 -10.57
N LEU A 119 1.18 2.86 -9.40
CA LEU A 119 0.79 1.51 -8.99
C LEU A 119 -0.23 0.87 -9.96
N LEU A 120 -1.13 1.67 -10.53
CA LEU A 120 -2.12 1.24 -11.52
C LEU A 120 -1.55 1.15 -12.94
N ASN A 121 -0.27 1.45 -13.13
CA ASN A 121 0.40 1.55 -14.44
C ASN A 121 -0.34 2.46 -15.43
N MET A 122 -0.95 3.55 -14.92
CA MET A 122 -1.62 4.57 -15.72
C MET A 122 -0.64 5.63 -16.17
N ARG A 123 -0.90 6.25 -17.33
CA ARG A 123 -0.12 7.41 -17.76
C ARG A 123 -0.51 8.65 -16.96
N ASP A 124 0.41 9.58 -16.82
CA ASP A 124 0.15 10.84 -16.10
C ASP A 124 -1.00 11.66 -16.74
N THR A 125 -1.17 11.54 -18.05
CA THR A 125 -2.25 12.18 -18.82
C THR A 125 -3.63 11.55 -18.59
N ASP A 126 -3.71 10.34 -18.06
CA ASP A 126 -4.99 9.65 -17.87
C ASP A 126 -5.76 10.29 -16.71
N THR A 127 -7.06 10.49 -16.91
CA THR A 127 -7.92 11.08 -15.87
C THR A 127 -8.40 9.98 -14.93
N LEU A 128 -8.07 10.11 -13.64
CA LEU A 128 -8.56 9.23 -12.59
C LEU A 128 -9.57 10.02 -11.72
N ALA A 129 -10.84 9.69 -11.83
CA ALA A 129 -11.88 10.23 -10.95
C ALA A 129 -12.01 9.31 -9.72
N ILE A 130 -11.72 9.86 -8.54
CA ILE A 130 -11.85 9.14 -7.28
C ILE A 130 -13.14 9.60 -6.61
N SER A 131 -14.05 8.65 -6.42
CA SER A 131 -15.17 8.81 -5.52
C SER A 131 -14.83 8.04 -4.24
N PRO A 132 -14.62 8.69 -3.09
CA PRO A 132 -14.59 7.97 -1.84
C PRO A 132 -15.94 7.26 -1.75
N GLY A 133 -15.93 5.94 -1.67
CA GLY A 133 -17.13 5.15 -1.38
C GLY A 133 -17.81 5.75 -0.17
N GLY A 134 -19.15 5.82 -0.19
CA GLY A 134 -19.94 6.62 0.73
C GLY A 134 -19.50 6.54 2.18
N GLU A 135 -19.89 7.53 2.95
CA GLU A 135 -19.75 7.61 4.42
C GLU A 135 -20.54 6.45 5.09
N GLY A 136 -20.20 5.22 4.72
CA GLY A 136 -20.69 4.04 5.40
C GLY A 136 -20.00 3.94 6.76
N GLU A 137 -20.76 3.66 7.80
CA GLU A 137 -20.19 3.25 9.09
C GLU A 137 -19.15 2.14 8.81
N LEU A 138 -17.94 2.36 9.31
CA LEU A 138 -16.93 1.32 9.26
C LEU A 138 -17.52 0.05 9.89
N PRO A 139 -17.46 -1.09 9.20
CA PRO A 139 -17.96 -2.32 9.79
C PRO A 139 -17.26 -2.53 11.14
N VAL A 140 -18.05 -2.73 12.19
CA VAL A 140 -17.51 -3.10 13.48
C VAL A 140 -16.84 -4.46 13.31
N LEU A 141 -15.52 -4.46 13.20
CA LEU A 141 -14.77 -5.71 13.12
C LEU A 141 -14.90 -6.44 14.46
N PRO A 142 -15.22 -7.73 14.44
CA PRO A 142 -15.24 -8.52 15.66
C PRO A 142 -13.84 -8.47 16.30
N VAL A 143 -13.80 -8.26 17.61
CA VAL A 143 -12.55 -8.38 18.37
C VAL A 143 -12.22 -9.87 18.46
N LEU A 144 -11.31 -10.31 17.59
CA LEU A 144 -10.83 -11.69 17.59
C LEU A 144 -9.67 -11.83 18.59
N GLU A 145 -9.64 -12.95 19.28
CA GLU A 145 -8.50 -13.33 20.11
C GLU A 145 -7.26 -13.59 19.24
N SER A 146 -6.08 -13.26 19.75
CA SER A 146 -4.82 -13.40 18.99
C SER A 146 -4.60 -14.81 18.43
N ASN A 147 -5.01 -15.84 19.20
CA ASN A 147 -4.91 -17.22 18.77
C ASN A 147 -5.87 -17.57 17.62
N GLU A 148 -7.06 -16.98 17.59
CA GLU A 148 -8.02 -17.16 16.50
C GLU A 148 -7.52 -16.52 15.21
N ILE A 149 -6.94 -15.32 15.31
CA ILE A 149 -6.31 -14.63 14.17
C ILE A 149 -5.16 -15.47 13.61
N TYR A 150 -4.31 -16.01 14.50
CA TYR A 150 -3.19 -16.85 14.10
C TYR A 150 -3.66 -18.13 13.39
N ALA A 151 -4.61 -18.87 13.98
CA ALA A 151 -5.15 -20.08 13.39
C ALA A 151 -5.84 -19.84 12.04
N ALA A 152 -6.58 -18.75 11.92
CA ALA A 152 -7.19 -18.34 10.66
C ALA A 152 -6.13 -18.00 9.60
N SER A 153 -5.07 -17.29 9.98
CA SER A 153 -3.99 -16.90 9.07
C SER A 153 -3.18 -18.10 8.58
N GLU A 154 -2.90 -19.07 9.44
CA GLU A 154 -2.20 -20.32 9.08
C GLU A 154 -2.92 -21.10 7.96
N THR A 155 -4.26 -21.07 7.96
CA THR A 155 -5.06 -21.78 6.97
C THR A 155 -5.36 -20.97 5.70
N SER A 156 -5.47 -19.64 5.82
CA SER A 156 -5.92 -18.75 4.74
C SER A 156 -4.80 -18.09 3.95
N LEU A 157 -3.63 -17.83 4.60
CA LEU A 157 -2.55 -17.10 3.94
C LEU A 157 -1.70 -18.03 3.05
N PRO A 158 -1.49 -17.67 1.78
CA PRO A 158 -0.69 -18.47 0.86
C PRO A 158 0.79 -18.55 1.27
N GLU A 159 1.28 -17.60 2.08
CA GLU A 159 2.64 -17.56 2.61
C GLU A 159 2.96 -18.79 3.47
N PHE A 160 2.08 -19.17 4.41
CA PHE A 160 2.27 -20.35 5.25
C PHE A 160 2.33 -21.62 4.42
N ARG A 161 1.41 -21.77 3.48
CA ARG A 161 1.38 -22.91 2.57
C ARG A 161 2.62 -22.97 1.67
N ALA A 162 3.10 -21.82 1.20
CA ALA A 162 4.33 -21.74 0.41
C ALA A 162 5.55 -22.17 1.24
N MET A 163 5.62 -21.80 2.53
CA MET A 163 6.70 -22.22 3.44
C MET A 163 6.70 -23.74 3.67
N GLU A 164 5.53 -24.35 3.90
CA GLU A 164 5.43 -25.81 4.02
C GLU A 164 5.91 -26.54 2.75
N LEU A 165 5.51 -26.05 1.58
CA LEU A 165 5.94 -26.65 0.32
C LEU A 165 7.43 -26.47 0.08
N ARG A 166 8.02 -25.34 0.48
CA ARG A 166 9.47 -25.09 0.43
C ARG A 166 10.22 -26.05 1.33
N GLU A 167 9.72 -26.33 2.54
CA GLU A 167 10.30 -27.36 3.41
C GLU A 167 10.29 -28.74 2.75
N LYS A 168 9.13 -29.16 2.20
CA LYS A 168 9.01 -30.42 1.47
C LYS A 168 9.94 -30.49 0.26
N ALA A 169 10.07 -29.40 -0.48
CA ALA A 169 10.99 -29.29 -1.62
C ALA A 169 12.46 -29.42 -1.18
N SER A 170 12.84 -28.78 -0.06
CA SER A 170 14.19 -28.88 0.50
C SER A 170 14.53 -30.34 0.92
N ARG A 171 13.58 -31.05 1.53
CA ARG A 171 13.74 -32.47 1.85
C ARG A 171 13.95 -33.32 0.58
N LYS A 172 13.25 -33.00 -0.52
CA LYS A 172 13.46 -33.69 -1.81
C LYS A 172 14.82 -33.36 -2.44
N SER A 173 15.26 -32.10 -2.29
CA SER A 173 16.60 -31.70 -2.73
C SER A 173 17.70 -32.46 -2.00
N LEU A 174 17.56 -32.66 -0.69
CA LEU A 174 18.48 -33.50 0.10
C LEU A 174 18.48 -34.96 -0.38
N ALA A 175 17.29 -35.54 -0.64
CA ALA A 175 17.18 -36.90 -1.14
C ALA A 175 17.78 -37.07 -2.55
N ILE A 176 17.73 -36.05 -3.41
CA ILE A 176 18.40 -36.01 -4.71
C ILE A 176 19.92 -36.03 -4.52
N ALA A 177 20.44 -35.21 -3.61
CA ALA A 177 21.87 -35.15 -3.33
C ALA A 177 22.41 -36.46 -2.74
N SER A 178 21.69 -37.06 -1.79
CA SER A 178 22.08 -38.33 -1.18
C SER A 178 21.94 -39.54 -2.11
N GLY A 179 21.05 -39.51 -3.09
CA GLY A 179 20.91 -40.59 -4.09
C GLY A 179 21.96 -40.54 -5.21
N ALA A 180 22.76 -39.46 -5.26
CA ALA A 180 23.86 -39.33 -6.21
C ALA A 180 25.20 -39.91 -5.72
N PHE A 181 25.26 -40.35 -4.45
CA PHE A 181 26.38 -41.10 -3.87
C PHE A 181 26.09 -42.59 -3.82
#